data_85009e8b50cc5a174ae115f842d7b079
#
_entry.id   85009e8b50cc5a174ae115f842d7b079
#
_cell.length_a   1.000
_cell.length_b   1.000
_cell.length_c   1.000
_cell.angle_alpha   90.00
_cell.angle_beta   90.00
_cell.angle_gamma   90.00
#
_symmetry.space_group_name_H-M   'P 1'
#
loop_
_entity.id
_entity.type
_entity.pdbx_description
1 polymer ?
#
loop_
_entity_poly.entity_id
_entity_poly.type
_entity_poly.pdbx_seq_one_letter_code
_entity_poly.pdbx_strand_id
1 'polypeptide(L)'
;MSVHFSSRTDQWATPRALVAALERELGPFGLDVCAEASNAVCGRWYGVAEDGLAQRWEAACCWMNPPYGRGIGRWVAKAAASVRDGDCQRVVCLLPARTDTRWWQVVRTEAALVRFLPGRVKFGEGRGSAPFPSAVVVFDRTAWPSLTPVGWRP
;
A
#
# COMPACT_ATOMS: atom_id res chain seq x y z
N MET A 1 -13.41 -20.59 -8.56
CA MET A 1 -13.51 -19.39 -9.43
C MET A 1 -12.15 -18.72 -9.43
N SER A 2 -11.40 -18.87 -10.50
CA SER A 2 -10.15 -18.14 -10.67
C SER A 2 -10.50 -16.68 -10.91
N VAL A 3 -10.11 -15.83 -9.96
CA VAL A 3 -10.12 -14.40 -10.19
C VAL A 3 -9.03 -14.15 -11.23
N HIS A 4 -9.45 -13.83 -12.45
CA HIS A 4 -8.54 -13.43 -13.50
C HIS A 4 -7.84 -12.14 -13.08
N PHE A 5 -6.66 -12.27 -12.51
CA PHE A 5 -5.68 -11.18 -12.40
C PHE A 5 -4.96 -11.05 -13.74
N SER A 6 -5.72 -10.93 -14.82
CA SER A 6 -5.12 -10.66 -16.12
C SER A 6 -4.83 -9.18 -16.26
N SER A 7 -3.64 -8.85 -16.65
CA SER A 7 -3.18 -7.59 -17.29
C SER A 7 -3.55 -6.24 -16.65
N ARG A 8 -4.27 -6.19 -15.54
CA ARG A 8 -4.63 -4.94 -14.86
C ARG A 8 -3.59 -4.49 -13.84
N THR A 9 -2.74 -5.38 -13.36
CA THR A 9 -1.67 -5.06 -12.40
C THR A 9 -0.56 -4.23 -13.03
N ASP A 10 -0.21 -4.49 -14.29
CA ASP A 10 0.74 -3.65 -15.04
C ASP A 10 0.26 -2.22 -15.25
N GLN A 11 -1.05 -2.02 -15.15
CA GLN A 11 -1.67 -0.72 -15.35
C GLN A 11 -1.49 0.21 -14.15
N TRP A 12 -1.17 -0.35 -12.98
CA TRP A 12 -1.09 0.36 -11.72
C TRP A 12 0.32 0.35 -11.12
N ALA A 13 1.35 0.14 -11.93
CA ALA A 13 2.74 0.22 -11.49
C ALA A 13 3.01 1.61 -10.88
N THR A 14 3.48 1.62 -9.64
CA THR A 14 3.76 2.87 -8.92
C THR A 14 4.91 3.62 -9.59
N PRO A 15 4.79 4.95 -9.80
CA PRO A 15 5.88 5.74 -10.36
C PRO A 15 7.15 5.58 -9.53
N ARG A 16 8.27 5.30 -10.20
CA ARG A 16 9.57 5.06 -9.52
C ARG A 16 10.02 6.23 -8.66
N ALA A 17 9.73 7.47 -9.09
CA ALA A 17 10.07 8.65 -8.32
C ALA A 17 9.32 8.73 -6.99
N LEU A 18 8.04 8.32 -6.96
CA LEU A 18 7.24 8.24 -5.75
C LEU A 18 7.77 7.16 -4.81
N VAL A 19 8.05 5.97 -5.33
CA VAL A 19 8.65 4.87 -4.55
C VAL A 19 9.97 5.31 -3.93
N ALA A 20 10.87 5.91 -4.70
CA ALA A 20 12.17 6.36 -4.22
C ALA A 20 12.04 7.43 -3.11
N ALA A 21 11.11 8.36 -3.24
CA ALA A 21 10.84 9.37 -2.22
C ALA A 21 10.33 8.75 -0.92
N LEU A 22 9.39 7.82 -1.01
CA LEU A 22 8.83 7.13 0.15
C LEU A 22 9.85 6.20 0.80
N GLU A 23 10.68 5.55 0.01
CA GLU A 23 11.74 4.66 0.51
C GLU A 23 12.81 5.41 1.30
N ARG A 24 13.18 6.61 0.86
CA ARG A 24 14.12 7.48 1.61
C ARG A 24 13.56 7.92 2.95
N GLU A 25 12.26 8.15 3.03
CA GLU A 25 11.61 8.66 4.24
C GLU A 25 11.18 7.54 5.20
N LEU A 26 10.64 6.46 4.66
CA LEU A 26 9.88 5.45 5.41
C LEU A 26 10.48 4.04 5.30
N GLY A 27 11.36 3.80 4.35
CA GLY A 27 11.97 2.50 4.05
C GLY A 27 13.30 2.25 4.75
N PRO A 28 14.16 1.36 4.20
CA PRO A 28 13.99 0.69 2.91
C PRO A 28 12.89 -0.38 2.92
N PHE A 29 12.30 -0.64 1.74
CA PHE A 29 11.29 -1.71 1.59
C PHE A 29 11.97 -3.07 1.45
N GLY A 30 11.66 -3.98 2.37
CA GLY A 30 12.20 -5.33 2.38
C GLY A 30 11.30 -6.38 1.73
N LEU A 31 10.02 -6.06 1.54
CA LEU A 31 9.03 -6.94 0.93
C LEU A 31 7.95 -6.13 0.23
N ASP A 32 7.69 -6.44 -1.04
CA ASP A 32 6.51 -6.00 -1.77
C ASP A 32 5.45 -7.10 -1.69
N VAL A 33 4.37 -6.84 -1.01
CA VAL A 33 3.38 -7.88 -0.67
C VAL A 33 2.41 -8.20 -1.81
N CYS A 34 2.43 -7.40 -2.88
CA CYS A 34 1.54 -7.56 -4.03
C CYS A 34 2.17 -7.00 -5.29
N ALA A 35 2.96 -7.80 -5.98
CA ALA A 35 3.68 -7.38 -7.19
C ALA A 35 3.83 -8.49 -8.21
N GLU A 36 4.35 -8.12 -9.35
CA GLU A 36 4.91 -9.00 -10.36
C GLU A 36 6.39 -8.66 -10.56
N ALA A 37 7.14 -9.55 -11.20
CA ALA A 37 8.56 -9.32 -11.45
C ALA A 37 8.84 -8.00 -12.19
N SER A 38 7.90 -7.57 -13.05
CA SER A 38 8.02 -6.35 -13.85
C SER A 38 7.80 -5.05 -13.06
N ASN A 39 7.09 -5.10 -11.92
CA ASN A 39 6.68 -3.91 -11.16
C ASN A 39 7.06 -3.93 -9.68
N ALA A 40 7.70 -4.98 -9.19
CA ALA A 40 8.14 -5.07 -7.80
C ALA A 40 9.07 -3.91 -7.43
N VAL A 41 8.83 -3.31 -6.27
CA VAL A 41 9.62 -2.16 -5.81
C VAL A 41 10.90 -2.57 -5.08
N CYS A 42 11.04 -3.83 -4.71
CA CYS A 42 12.21 -4.39 -4.05
C CYS A 42 12.50 -5.83 -4.49
N GLY A 43 13.61 -6.40 -4.04
CA GLY A 43 14.10 -7.70 -4.52
C GLY A 43 13.30 -8.91 -4.02
N ARG A 44 12.41 -8.73 -3.04
CA ARG A 44 11.54 -9.77 -2.50
C ARG A 44 10.09 -9.35 -2.61
N TRP A 45 9.29 -10.16 -3.27
CA TRP A 45 7.87 -9.85 -3.47
C TRP A 45 7.01 -11.09 -3.46
N TYR A 46 5.69 -10.91 -3.25
CA TYR A 46 4.67 -11.92 -3.45
C TYR A 46 3.86 -11.61 -4.70
N GLY A 47 3.84 -12.55 -5.63
CA GLY A 47 3.01 -12.52 -6.82
C GLY A 47 1.69 -13.26 -6.63
N VAL A 48 0.97 -13.45 -7.74
CA VAL A 48 -0.30 -14.18 -7.76
C VAL A 48 -0.11 -15.64 -7.29
N ALA A 49 1.01 -16.27 -7.66
CA ALA A 49 1.29 -17.66 -7.32
C ALA A 49 1.48 -17.85 -5.81
N GLU A 50 2.13 -16.91 -5.15
CA GLU A 50 2.37 -16.95 -3.70
C GLU A 50 1.12 -16.57 -2.90
N ASP A 51 0.24 -15.77 -3.46
CA ASP A 51 -0.90 -15.15 -2.77
C ASP A 51 -0.49 -14.39 -1.50
N GLY A 52 -0.14 -13.12 -1.66
CA GLY A 52 0.33 -12.28 -0.55
C GLY A 52 -0.64 -12.21 0.64
N LEU A 53 -1.95 -12.40 0.41
CA LEU A 53 -2.94 -12.46 1.49
C LEU A 53 -2.80 -13.72 2.35
N ALA A 54 -2.29 -14.81 1.77
CA ALA A 54 -2.07 -16.07 2.48
C ALA A 54 -0.71 -16.13 3.19
N GLN A 55 0.22 -15.23 2.87
CA GLN A 55 1.58 -15.25 3.40
C GLN A 55 1.72 -14.39 4.67
N ARG A 56 2.74 -14.71 5.47
CA ARG A 56 3.21 -13.79 6.52
C ARG A 56 4.08 -12.70 5.89
N TRP A 57 3.92 -11.48 6.36
CA TRP A 57 4.69 -10.34 5.85
C TRP A 57 5.89 -10.05 6.75
N GLU A 58 6.89 -10.89 6.66
CA GLU A 58 8.07 -10.84 7.52
C GLU A 58 9.16 -9.94 6.92
N ALA A 59 9.14 -8.69 7.28
CA ALA A 59 10.17 -7.70 6.96
C ALA A 59 10.11 -6.52 7.94
N ALA A 60 11.18 -5.76 8.07
CA ALA A 60 11.13 -4.53 8.87
C ALA A 60 10.12 -3.53 8.31
N CYS A 61 10.14 -3.34 6.98
CA CYS A 61 9.20 -2.47 6.27
C CYS A 61 8.67 -3.17 5.01
N CYS A 62 7.35 -3.26 4.90
CA CYS A 62 6.67 -3.79 3.72
C CYS A 62 6.10 -2.66 2.88
N TRP A 63 6.05 -2.87 1.57
CA TRP A 63 5.33 -2.04 0.61
C TRP A 63 4.05 -2.74 0.16
N MET A 64 2.97 -1.99 0.03
CA MET A 64 1.69 -2.50 -0.47
C MET A 64 1.03 -1.52 -1.44
N ASN A 65 0.90 -1.92 -2.69
CA ASN A 65 0.01 -1.30 -3.67
C ASN A 65 -0.93 -2.40 -4.18
N PRO A 66 -2.06 -2.65 -3.49
CA PRO A 66 -2.90 -3.81 -3.78
C PRO A 66 -3.77 -3.58 -5.01
N PRO A 67 -4.39 -4.64 -5.57
CA PRO A 67 -5.42 -4.47 -6.57
C PRO A 67 -6.58 -3.61 -6.04
N TYR A 68 -6.98 -2.61 -6.82
CA TYR A 68 -8.09 -1.72 -6.46
C TYR A 68 -9.42 -2.32 -6.95
N GLY A 69 -10.26 -2.69 -6.03
CA GLY A 69 -11.55 -3.31 -6.31
C GLY A 69 -12.20 -3.81 -5.04
N ARG A 70 -13.12 -4.76 -5.16
CA ARG A 70 -13.88 -5.28 -4.01
C ARG A 70 -13.02 -5.95 -2.94
N GLY A 71 -11.86 -6.47 -3.30
CA GLY A 71 -10.95 -7.16 -2.39
C GLY A 71 -10.02 -6.25 -1.60
N ILE A 72 -9.98 -4.95 -1.87
CA ILE A 72 -9.00 -4.04 -1.25
C ILE A 72 -9.07 -4.02 0.27
N GLY A 73 -10.27 -4.16 0.84
CA GLY A 73 -10.46 -4.18 2.29
C GLY A 73 -9.70 -5.32 2.98
N ARG A 74 -9.55 -6.47 2.33
CA ARG A 74 -8.78 -7.61 2.86
C ARG A 74 -7.29 -7.29 2.93
N TRP A 75 -6.76 -6.57 1.95
CA TRP A 75 -5.36 -6.12 1.93
C TRP A 75 -5.09 -5.10 3.04
N VAL A 76 -5.98 -4.13 3.20
CA VAL A 76 -5.86 -3.11 4.25
C VAL A 76 -5.95 -3.74 5.65
N ALA A 77 -6.90 -4.65 5.87
CA ALA A 77 -7.03 -5.37 7.14
C ALA A 77 -5.78 -6.20 7.44
N LYS A 78 -5.21 -6.86 6.43
CA LYS A 78 -3.98 -7.63 6.59
C LYS A 78 -2.77 -6.74 6.90
N ALA A 79 -2.65 -5.58 6.27
CA ALA A 79 -1.58 -4.63 6.55
C ALA A 79 -1.60 -4.20 8.03
N ALA A 80 -2.75 -3.79 8.53
CA ALA A 80 -2.93 -3.43 9.93
C ALA A 80 -2.62 -4.60 10.87
N ALA A 81 -3.14 -5.81 10.57
CA ALA A 81 -2.92 -7.01 11.36
C ALA A 81 -1.45 -7.42 11.40
N SER A 82 -0.73 -7.38 10.27
CA SER A 82 0.68 -7.76 10.21
C SER A 82 1.57 -6.88 11.10
N VAL A 83 1.24 -5.60 11.22
CA VAL A 83 1.93 -4.69 12.13
C VAL A 83 1.51 -4.95 13.59
N ARG A 84 0.22 -5.06 13.84
CA ARG A 84 -0.31 -5.32 15.20
C ARG A 84 0.21 -6.62 15.79
N ASP A 85 0.25 -7.68 14.98
CA ASP A 85 0.66 -9.02 15.40
C ASP A 85 2.20 -9.19 15.44
N GLY A 86 2.94 -8.23 14.89
CA GLY A 86 4.39 -8.19 14.96
C GLY A 86 5.12 -8.93 13.85
N ASP A 87 4.46 -9.27 12.76
CA ASP A 87 5.10 -9.85 11.58
C ASP A 87 6.05 -8.87 10.90
N CYS A 88 5.67 -7.59 10.88
CA CYS A 88 6.52 -6.50 10.43
C CYS A 88 6.39 -5.28 11.36
N GLN A 89 7.37 -4.39 11.29
CA GLN A 89 7.33 -3.14 12.04
C GLN A 89 6.45 -2.10 11.34
N ARG A 90 6.51 -2.05 10.02
CA ARG A 90 5.85 -1.02 9.20
C ARG A 90 5.32 -1.59 7.91
N VAL A 91 4.14 -1.11 7.51
CA VAL A 91 3.62 -1.29 6.14
C VAL A 91 3.30 0.09 5.57
N VAL A 92 3.90 0.39 4.42
CA VAL A 92 3.63 1.60 3.64
C VAL A 92 2.72 1.22 2.48
N CYS A 93 1.56 1.85 2.41
CA CYS A 93 0.53 1.54 1.43
C CYS A 93 0.28 2.72 0.49
N LEU A 94 0.05 2.44 -0.78
CA LEU A 94 -0.52 3.39 -1.73
C LEU A 94 -1.96 2.96 -2.02
N LEU A 95 -2.92 3.78 -1.65
CA LEU A 95 -4.35 3.46 -1.70
C LEU A 95 -5.17 4.56 -2.38
N PRO A 96 -6.28 4.22 -3.06
CA PRO A 96 -7.25 5.23 -3.46
C PRO A 96 -7.88 5.84 -2.21
N ALA A 97 -7.97 7.16 -2.16
CA ALA A 97 -8.52 7.88 -1.00
C ALA A 97 -10.05 7.83 -0.98
N ARG A 98 -10.61 6.63 -0.80
CA ARG A 98 -12.06 6.36 -0.75
C ARG A 98 -12.53 6.38 0.69
N THR A 99 -12.65 7.58 1.23
CA THR A 99 -12.86 7.84 2.66
C THR A 99 -14.24 7.44 3.18
N ASP A 100 -15.21 7.20 2.31
CA ASP A 100 -16.57 6.77 2.62
C ASP A 100 -16.73 5.24 2.73
N THR A 101 -15.69 4.47 2.39
CA THR A 101 -15.73 3.01 2.39
C THR A 101 -15.58 2.43 3.80
N ARG A 102 -16.09 1.20 3.99
CA ARG A 102 -15.92 0.47 5.28
C ARG A 102 -14.45 0.18 5.59
N TRP A 103 -13.67 -0.17 4.59
CA TRP A 103 -12.26 -0.48 4.80
C TRP A 103 -11.43 0.75 5.17
N TRP A 104 -11.87 1.96 4.81
CA TRP A 104 -11.21 3.19 5.23
C TRP A 104 -11.32 3.41 6.75
N GLN A 105 -12.28 2.79 7.42
CA GLN A 105 -12.38 2.85 8.89
C GLN A 105 -11.16 2.21 9.57
N VAL A 106 -10.59 1.15 8.99
CA VAL A 106 -9.31 0.57 9.48
C VAL A 106 -8.18 1.59 9.33
N VAL A 107 -8.10 2.28 8.21
CA VAL A 107 -7.13 3.37 8.01
C VAL A 107 -7.29 4.44 9.09
N ARG A 108 -8.52 4.89 9.30
CA ARG A 108 -8.83 5.95 10.27
C ARG A 108 -8.47 5.58 11.71
N THR A 109 -8.62 4.32 12.08
CA THR A 109 -8.44 3.87 13.48
C THR A 109 -7.05 3.31 13.77
N GLU A 110 -6.37 2.73 12.78
CA GLU A 110 -5.14 1.99 13.01
C GLU A 110 -3.90 2.58 12.31
N ALA A 111 -4.07 3.47 11.31
CA ALA A 111 -2.93 4.06 10.64
C ALA A 111 -2.18 5.05 11.53
N ALA A 112 -0.85 4.97 11.49
CA ALA A 112 0.03 5.93 12.15
C ALA A 112 0.16 7.23 11.37
N LEU A 113 0.06 7.15 10.02
CA LEU A 113 0.16 8.28 9.12
C LEU A 113 -0.77 8.09 7.93
N VAL A 114 -1.47 9.15 7.56
CA VAL A 114 -2.18 9.26 6.27
C VAL A 114 -1.72 10.55 5.60
N ARG A 115 -1.22 10.42 4.37
CA ARG A 115 -0.81 11.56 3.54
C ARG A 115 -1.58 11.55 2.25
N PHE A 116 -2.41 12.55 2.01
CA PHE A 116 -3.09 12.73 0.74
C PHE A 116 -2.13 13.31 -0.29
N LEU A 117 -2.06 12.66 -1.45
CA LEU A 117 -1.18 13.12 -2.53
C LEU A 117 -1.88 14.22 -3.33
N PRO A 118 -1.19 15.34 -3.61
CA PRO A 118 -1.73 16.37 -4.49
C PRO A 118 -1.83 15.85 -5.92
N GLY A 119 -2.88 16.24 -6.63
CA GLY A 119 -3.12 15.79 -8.00
C GLY A 119 -3.49 14.32 -8.10
N ARG A 120 -3.24 13.73 -9.25
CA ARG A 120 -3.53 12.33 -9.55
C ARG A 120 -2.25 11.58 -9.86
N VAL A 121 -2.10 10.40 -9.28
CA VAL A 121 -0.95 9.52 -9.57
C VAL A 121 -1.04 9.04 -11.02
N LYS A 122 0.07 9.08 -11.72
CA LYS A 122 0.22 8.51 -13.06
C LYS A 122 0.81 7.12 -12.96
N PHE A 123 -0.05 6.12 -12.96
CA PHE A 123 0.38 4.73 -12.90
C PHE A 123 0.81 4.22 -14.28
N GLY A 124 1.98 3.57 -14.34
CA GLY A 124 2.52 2.99 -15.57
C GLY A 124 2.99 4.03 -16.58
N GLU A 125 3.66 3.56 -17.63
CA GLU A 125 4.14 4.41 -18.72
C GLU A 125 3.04 4.64 -19.78
N GLY A 126 2.87 5.87 -20.22
CA GLY A 126 1.99 6.24 -21.33
C GLY A 126 0.49 6.21 -21.02
N ARG A 127 0.10 6.12 -19.77
CA ARG A 127 -1.31 6.16 -19.34
C ARG A 127 -1.63 7.48 -18.65
N GLY A 128 -2.88 7.89 -18.76
CA GLY A 128 -3.38 9.10 -18.09
C GLY A 128 -3.35 9.02 -16.57
N SER A 129 -3.70 10.11 -15.92
CA SER A 129 -3.82 10.19 -14.47
C SER A 129 -4.89 9.24 -13.94
N ALA A 130 -4.72 8.74 -12.72
CA ALA A 130 -5.72 7.92 -12.04
C ALA A 130 -7.07 8.67 -11.95
N PRO A 131 -8.20 7.98 -12.10
CA PRO A 131 -9.52 8.61 -12.00
C PRO A 131 -9.96 8.87 -10.54
N PHE A 132 -9.09 8.69 -9.57
CA PHE A 132 -9.32 8.86 -8.14
C PHE A 132 -8.13 9.54 -7.47
N PRO A 133 -8.34 10.24 -6.35
CA PRO A 133 -7.24 10.72 -5.50
C PRO A 133 -6.56 9.54 -4.80
N SER A 134 -5.27 9.70 -4.48
CA SER A 134 -4.48 8.69 -3.79
C SER A 134 -3.98 9.18 -2.45
N ALA A 135 -3.80 8.24 -1.53
CA ALA A 135 -3.18 8.49 -0.23
C ALA A 135 -2.06 7.48 0.03
N VAL A 136 -1.01 7.95 0.69
CA VAL A 136 -0.03 7.09 1.34
C VAL A 136 -0.51 6.84 2.76
N VAL A 137 -0.69 5.57 3.11
CA VAL A 137 -1.12 5.14 4.44
C VAL A 137 -0.01 4.32 5.06
N VAL A 138 0.37 4.63 6.29
CA VAL A 138 1.42 3.93 7.01
C VAL A 138 0.84 3.31 8.28
N PHE A 139 0.96 2.00 8.40
CA PHE A 139 0.78 1.28 9.65
C PHE A 139 2.17 1.06 10.27
N ASP A 140 2.35 1.42 11.55
CA ASP A 140 3.67 1.38 12.19
C ASP A 140 3.53 1.08 13.69
N ARG A 141 4.30 0.12 14.19
CA ARG A 141 4.30 -0.23 15.61
C ARG A 141 4.98 0.80 16.50
N THR A 142 5.98 1.50 15.99
CA THR A 142 6.80 2.43 16.79
C THR A 142 6.21 3.82 16.88
N ALA A 143 5.36 4.17 15.94
CA ALA A 143 4.70 5.48 15.89
C ALA A 143 3.43 5.56 16.76
N TRP A 144 3.13 4.54 17.56
CA TRP A 144 1.97 4.48 18.44
C TRP A 144 2.22 5.23 19.75
N PRO A 145 1.38 6.10 20.18
CA PRO A 145 0.34 6.89 19.49
C PRO A 145 0.64 8.39 19.57
N SER A 146 1.65 8.87 18.94
CA SER A 146 1.63 10.30 18.68
C SER A 146 0.68 10.53 17.53
N LEU A 147 -0.58 10.58 17.84
CA LEU A 147 -1.62 11.05 16.94
C LEU A 147 -1.24 12.45 16.48
N THR A 148 -0.41 12.51 15.48
CA THR A 148 -0.52 13.66 14.61
C THR A 148 -1.88 13.51 13.97
N PRO A 149 -2.80 14.43 14.18
CA PRO A 149 -4.12 14.34 13.60
C PRO A 149 -3.95 14.01 12.12
N VAL A 150 -4.84 13.21 11.57
CA VAL A 150 -4.98 13.05 10.13
C VAL A 150 -5.14 14.48 9.58
N GLY A 151 -4.04 15.17 9.45
CA GLY A 151 -3.94 16.59 9.16
C GLY A 151 -3.50 16.74 7.72
N TRP A 152 -4.43 17.14 6.89
CA TRP A 152 -4.12 17.79 5.64
C TRP A 152 -3.11 18.93 5.90
N ARG A 153 -1.98 18.88 5.21
CA ARG A 153 -1.12 20.05 5.05
C ARG A 153 -1.28 20.56 3.63
N PRO A 154 -1.61 21.83 3.47
CA PRO A 154 -1.68 22.45 2.15
C PRO A 154 -0.33 22.42 1.44
#